data_34edd82b3e9ea11564564eed7316bb58
#
_entry.id   34edd82b3e9ea11564564eed7316bb58
#
_cell.length_a   1.000
_cell.length_b   1.000
_cell.length_c   1.000
_cell.angle_alpha   90.00
_cell.angle_beta   90.00
_cell.angle_gamma   90.00
#
_symmetry.space_group_name_H-M   'P 1'
#
loop_
_entity.id
_entity.type
_entity.pdbx_description
1 polymer ?
#
loop_
_entity_poly.entity_id
_entity_poly.type
_entity_poly.pdbx_seq_one_letter_code
_entity_poly.pdbx_strand_id
1 'polypeptide(L)'
;MDGNSKYIIKNHLKYKVNPWGHQILGTEYLYNHNFAGLFTDPGTGKTKMTIDAIINRGFKVVLIVCTAAGAKYVWPKEIVKYSYTLPEDIVQLCEVSTHKKVLLMQKSLESAKKNNKQGPLWVLVNYEGVWRTEFAKFLLKKTTKLDCIVCDESHRIKSPGSKCSRFLAQLSKKTPVRWVLTGTPFAENPMDIYAQYRFLDPTIFGTRFADFKSKYQNLDVHLSAAVGFPVLDKKNPYKNLDDLKKKAYSIAFRIPSTVKLPSVNERIVDFNLNKKATNLYNTMVKEGLIANSKYYCEAENALTSQIRRKQITSGFISAVNYETKQKKLFKIGDERKEALKGILESLPYNEPVVIFAQYRYDLKQIRKVAKEIGRKYSELSGAEDTEQEWQEGNSTILGVQFSKGSESVNLTRAHYQIYYNMTNKLVLYEQSLKRVHRPGQTKPVYYYYIVAHLSSGKPCIDSLVMEAIQKKQDIVQYVMEKEGTI
;
A
#
# COMPACT_ATOMS: atom_id res chain seq x y z
N MET A 1 -13.35 19.27 39.24
CA MET A 1 -14.20 19.42 38.05
C MET A 1 -14.42 18.03 37.49
N ASP A 2 -15.62 17.52 37.67
CA ASP A 2 -15.97 16.13 37.42
C ASP A 2 -15.88 15.80 35.94
N GLY A 3 -14.95 14.89 35.64
CA GLY A 3 -14.70 14.42 34.28
C GLY A 3 -15.80 13.52 33.70
N ASN A 4 -17.03 13.96 33.74
CA ASN A 4 -18.11 13.30 33.02
C ASN A 4 -17.97 13.64 31.53
N SER A 5 -16.93 13.10 30.93
CA SER A 5 -16.71 13.17 29.50
C SER A 5 -17.89 12.56 28.79
N LYS A 6 -18.51 13.34 27.92
CA LYS A 6 -19.70 13.04 27.15
C LYS A 6 -19.49 11.91 26.12
N TYR A 7 -19.16 10.70 26.57
CA TYR A 7 -19.14 9.54 25.68
C TYR A 7 -20.57 9.12 25.30
N ILE A 8 -20.75 8.85 24.03
CA ILE A 8 -21.97 8.20 23.53
C ILE A 8 -21.83 6.70 23.83
N ILE A 9 -22.79 6.11 24.52
CA ILE A 9 -22.78 4.67 24.84
C ILE A 9 -23.65 3.92 23.83
N LYS A 10 -23.05 2.91 23.19
CA LYS A 10 -23.74 1.95 22.32
C LYS A 10 -23.17 0.57 22.56
N ASN A 11 -24.03 -0.43 22.70
CA ASN A 11 -23.61 -1.82 23.00
C ASN A 11 -22.56 -1.86 24.12
N HIS A 12 -22.81 -1.22 25.28
CA HIS A 12 -21.90 -1.09 26.43
C HIS A 12 -20.55 -0.38 26.15
N LEU A 13 -20.24 -0.02 24.92
CA LEU A 13 -19.01 0.68 24.53
C LEU A 13 -19.19 2.21 24.51
N LYS A 14 -18.12 2.92 24.84
CA LYS A 14 -18.08 4.38 24.93
C LYS A 14 -17.41 4.96 23.67
N TYR A 15 -18.02 6.01 23.10
CA TYR A 15 -17.55 6.69 21.89
C TYR A 15 -17.55 8.21 22.09
N LYS A 16 -16.47 8.88 21.69
CA LYS A 16 -16.42 10.36 21.66
C LYS A 16 -17.23 10.89 20.48
N VAL A 17 -17.15 10.22 19.34
CA VAL A 17 -17.86 10.58 18.10
C VAL A 17 -18.78 9.43 17.70
N ASN A 18 -20.01 9.74 17.35
CA ASN A 18 -21.02 8.75 16.98
C ASN A 18 -20.51 7.80 15.88
N PRO A 19 -20.43 6.48 16.13
CA PRO A 19 -19.96 5.50 15.16
C PRO A 19 -21.06 5.12 14.17
N TRP A 20 -20.67 4.72 12.99
CA TRP A 20 -21.56 4.02 12.05
C TRP A 20 -21.85 2.60 12.53
N GLY A 21 -22.93 1.97 12.06
CA GLY A 21 -23.33 0.63 12.50
C GLY A 21 -22.19 -0.41 12.37
N HIS A 22 -21.52 -0.47 11.23
CA HIS A 22 -20.40 -1.38 11.02
C HIS A 22 -19.17 -1.06 11.89
N GLN A 23 -19.01 0.22 12.30
CA GLN A 23 -17.91 0.60 13.20
C GLN A 23 -18.16 0.12 14.63
N ILE A 24 -19.43 0.05 15.07
CA ILE A 24 -19.78 -0.56 16.34
C ILE A 24 -19.36 -2.03 16.35
N LEU A 25 -19.73 -2.79 15.31
CA LEU A 25 -19.38 -4.21 15.19
C LEU A 25 -17.87 -4.46 15.15
N GLY A 26 -17.14 -3.64 14.40
CA GLY A 26 -15.68 -3.77 14.32
C GLY A 26 -14.97 -3.37 15.62
N THR A 27 -15.48 -2.36 16.33
CA THR A 27 -14.97 -1.98 17.66
C THR A 27 -15.23 -3.10 18.67
N GLU A 28 -16.43 -3.66 18.68
CA GLU A 28 -16.82 -4.75 19.56
C GLU A 28 -16.00 -6.04 19.28
N TYR A 29 -15.72 -6.31 17.99
CA TYR A 29 -14.83 -7.40 17.61
C TYR A 29 -13.43 -7.23 18.20
N LEU A 30 -12.80 -6.08 18.03
CA LEU A 30 -11.49 -5.78 18.60
C LEU A 30 -11.52 -5.76 20.15
N TYR A 31 -12.61 -5.30 20.75
CA TYR A 31 -12.80 -5.29 22.18
C TYR A 31 -12.78 -6.72 22.76
N ASN A 32 -13.37 -7.68 22.07
CA ASN A 32 -13.49 -9.07 22.53
C ASN A 32 -12.31 -9.97 22.14
N HIS A 33 -11.40 -9.54 21.23
CA HIS A 33 -10.34 -10.39 20.71
C HIS A 33 -8.94 -9.83 21.00
N ASN A 34 -8.09 -10.65 21.60
CA ASN A 34 -6.69 -10.30 21.84
C ASN A 34 -5.85 -10.34 20.55
N PHE A 35 -6.18 -11.25 19.64
CA PHE A 35 -5.53 -11.40 18.34
C PHE A 35 -6.60 -11.20 17.27
N ALA A 36 -6.49 -10.11 16.50
CA ALA A 36 -7.52 -9.76 15.55
C ALA A 36 -6.96 -9.12 14.27
N GLY A 37 -7.47 -9.58 13.14
CA GLY A 37 -7.37 -8.91 11.86
C GLY A 37 -8.57 -8.01 11.61
N LEU A 38 -8.37 -6.75 11.24
CA LEU A 38 -9.43 -5.86 10.78
C LEU A 38 -9.27 -5.68 9.26
N PHE A 39 -9.88 -6.59 8.51
CA PHE A 39 -9.74 -6.69 7.04
C PHE A 39 -10.93 -6.06 6.34
N THR A 40 -11.07 -4.74 6.53
CA THR A 40 -12.17 -3.97 5.97
C THR A 40 -11.67 -3.00 4.91
N ASP A 41 -12.52 -2.64 3.97
CA ASP A 41 -12.17 -1.74 2.87
C ASP A 41 -11.61 -0.40 3.34
N PRO A 42 -10.79 0.28 2.52
CA PRO A 42 -10.40 1.67 2.79
C PRO A 42 -11.61 2.58 2.93
N GLY A 43 -11.54 3.52 3.89
CA GLY A 43 -12.63 4.46 4.16
C GLY A 43 -13.73 3.94 5.11
N THR A 44 -13.70 2.70 5.55
CA THR A 44 -14.66 2.15 6.53
C THR A 44 -14.41 2.62 7.97
N GLY A 45 -13.30 3.29 8.23
CA GLY A 45 -12.95 3.82 9.56
C GLY A 45 -12.20 2.83 10.45
N LYS A 46 -11.31 1.99 9.88
CA LYS A 46 -10.42 1.08 10.65
C LYS A 46 -9.73 1.79 11.81
N THR A 47 -9.16 2.96 11.56
CA THR A 47 -8.46 3.77 12.57
C THR A 47 -9.39 4.13 13.73
N LYS A 48 -10.62 4.60 13.43
CA LYS A 48 -11.64 4.91 14.44
C LYS A 48 -12.00 3.68 15.27
N MET A 49 -12.36 2.57 14.63
CA MET A 49 -12.70 1.31 15.32
C MET A 49 -11.58 0.87 16.27
N THR A 50 -10.34 1.01 15.84
CA THR A 50 -9.16 0.67 16.65
C THR A 50 -8.98 1.61 17.84
N ILE A 51 -9.11 2.92 17.64
CA ILE A 51 -9.02 3.92 18.73
C ILE A 51 -10.12 3.66 19.75
N ASP A 52 -11.37 3.50 19.31
CA ASP A 52 -12.50 3.24 20.19
C ASP A 52 -12.29 1.95 21.00
N ALA A 53 -11.79 0.88 20.39
CA ALA A 53 -11.51 -0.37 21.08
C ALA A 53 -10.38 -0.22 22.13
N ILE A 54 -9.30 0.49 21.80
CA ILE A 54 -8.18 0.78 22.73
C ILE A 54 -8.67 1.52 23.96
N ILE A 55 -9.47 2.56 23.76
CA ILE A 55 -10.05 3.35 24.86
C ILE A 55 -10.95 2.48 25.74
N ASN A 56 -11.84 1.71 25.15
CA ASN A 56 -12.77 0.87 25.88
C ASN A 56 -12.09 -0.27 26.65
N ARG A 57 -10.97 -0.79 26.14
CA ARG A 57 -10.15 -1.80 26.84
C ARG A 57 -9.29 -1.24 27.96
N GLY A 58 -9.19 0.10 28.07
CA GLY A 58 -8.42 0.75 29.14
C GLY A 58 -6.93 0.49 29.07
N PHE A 59 -6.37 0.27 27.87
CA PHE A 59 -4.93 0.05 27.68
C PHE A 59 -4.12 1.28 28.15
N LYS A 60 -2.93 1.04 28.65
CA LYS A 60 -2.04 2.09 29.18
C LYS A 60 -0.91 2.46 28.22
N VAL A 61 -0.37 1.49 27.48
CA VAL A 61 0.72 1.74 26.52
C VAL A 61 0.43 0.99 25.22
N VAL A 62 0.23 1.71 24.15
CA VAL A 62 -0.11 1.16 22.82
C VAL A 62 0.94 1.55 21.80
N LEU A 63 1.49 0.56 21.10
CA LEU A 63 2.42 0.75 20.00
C LEU A 63 1.68 0.63 18.66
N ILE A 64 1.63 1.70 17.89
CA ILE A 64 1.10 1.73 16.54
C ILE A 64 2.26 1.70 15.54
N VAL A 65 2.36 0.64 14.76
CA VAL A 65 3.33 0.51 13.66
C VAL A 65 2.58 0.74 12.35
N CYS A 66 2.93 1.83 11.66
CA CYS A 66 2.21 2.26 10.46
C CYS A 66 3.16 2.83 9.41
N THR A 67 2.63 3.46 8.36
CA THR A 67 3.44 4.23 7.40
C THR A 67 4.02 5.49 8.04
N ALA A 68 5.08 6.06 7.46
CA ALA A 68 5.65 7.32 7.97
C ALA A 68 4.61 8.45 7.93
N ALA A 69 3.84 8.57 6.85
CA ALA A 69 2.75 9.54 6.73
C ALA A 69 1.62 9.25 7.73
N GLY A 70 1.27 7.98 7.95
CA GLY A 70 0.31 7.56 8.97
C GLY A 70 0.70 8.02 10.36
N ALA A 71 1.95 7.78 10.76
CA ALA A 71 2.46 8.15 12.08
C ALA A 71 2.61 9.67 12.27
N LYS A 72 2.86 10.43 11.21
CA LYS A 72 3.09 11.87 11.28
C LYS A 72 1.80 12.69 11.16
N TYR A 73 0.89 12.29 10.28
CA TYR A 73 -0.22 13.14 9.88
C TYR A 73 -1.61 12.53 10.16
N VAL A 74 -1.76 11.19 10.10
CA VAL A 74 -3.08 10.56 10.19
C VAL A 74 -3.41 10.17 11.62
N TRP A 75 -2.65 9.27 12.22
CA TRP A 75 -2.92 8.76 13.56
C TRP A 75 -3.02 9.85 14.63
N PRO A 76 -2.12 10.86 14.70
CA PRO A 76 -2.24 11.91 15.71
C PRO A 76 -3.55 12.68 15.64
N LYS A 77 -3.97 13.04 14.42
CA LYS A 77 -5.25 13.77 14.20
C LYS A 77 -6.46 12.91 14.57
N GLU A 78 -6.45 11.64 14.15
CA GLU A 78 -7.55 10.71 14.40
C GLU A 78 -7.67 10.35 15.89
N ILE A 79 -6.54 10.18 16.61
CA ILE A 79 -6.55 9.95 18.06
C ILE A 79 -7.21 11.11 18.80
N VAL A 80 -6.81 12.34 18.52
CA VAL A 80 -7.40 13.53 19.15
C VAL A 80 -8.87 13.68 18.76
N LYS A 81 -9.23 13.36 17.53
CA LYS A 81 -10.61 13.44 17.03
C LYS A 81 -11.54 12.44 17.74
N TYR A 82 -11.09 11.19 17.89
CA TYR A 82 -11.95 10.08 18.37
C TYR A 82 -11.76 9.73 19.85
N SER A 83 -10.78 10.32 20.53
CA SER A 83 -10.57 10.13 21.95
C SER A 83 -10.36 11.46 22.67
N TYR A 84 -10.40 11.46 24.01
CA TYR A 84 -10.01 12.59 24.84
C TYR A 84 -8.52 12.58 25.22
N THR A 85 -7.71 11.91 24.44
CA THR A 85 -6.25 11.89 24.58
C THR A 85 -5.68 13.29 24.34
N LEU A 86 -4.77 13.72 25.22
CA LEU A 86 -4.05 14.97 25.07
C LEU A 86 -2.88 14.81 24.06
N PRO A 87 -2.51 15.86 23.33
CA PRO A 87 -1.40 15.78 22.38
C PRO A 87 -0.07 15.28 22.96
N GLU A 88 0.24 15.60 24.22
CA GLU A 88 1.44 15.16 24.92
C GLU A 88 1.48 13.64 25.20
N ASP A 89 0.34 12.95 25.10
CA ASP A 89 0.25 11.51 25.24
C ASP A 89 0.45 10.77 23.91
N ILE A 90 0.74 11.50 22.85
CA ILE A 90 0.99 10.97 21.51
C ILE A 90 2.48 11.14 21.18
N VAL A 91 3.24 10.06 21.29
CA VAL A 91 4.69 10.03 21.06
C VAL A 91 4.99 9.65 19.62
N GLN A 92 5.36 10.62 18.81
CA GLN A 92 5.72 10.40 17.41
C GLN A 92 7.22 10.07 17.29
N LEU A 93 7.54 8.86 16.83
CA LEU A 93 8.91 8.36 16.70
C LEU A 93 9.38 8.24 15.25
N CYS A 94 8.72 8.93 14.31
CA CYS A 94 9.16 9.02 12.92
C CYS A 94 10.23 10.10 12.74
N GLU A 95 11.13 9.91 11.77
CA GLU A 95 12.14 10.90 11.36
C GLU A 95 13.09 11.36 12.49
N VAL A 96 13.18 10.60 13.58
CA VAL A 96 14.14 10.85 14.65
C VAL A 96 15.15 9.72 14.74
N SER A 97 16.37 10.04 15.22
CA SER A 97 17.42 9.03 15.40
C SER A 97 17.00 7.92 16.35
N THR A 98 17.61 6.75 16.22
CA THR A 98 17.27 5.58 17.04
C THR A 98 17.47 5.85 18.53
N HIS A 99 18.56 6.55 18.89
CA HIS A 99 18.83 6.97 20.26
C HIS A 99 17.73 7.92 20.80
N LYS A 100 17.34 8.92 20.01
CA LYS A 100 16.27 9.85 20.38
C LYS A 100 14.92 9.14 20.57
N LYS A 101 14.62 8.09 19.79
CA LYS A 101 13.41 7.26 19.98
C LYS A 101 13.38 6.63 21.38
N VAL A 102 14.50 6.07 21.81
CA VAL A 102 14.62 5.47 23.15
C VAL A 102 14.40 6.51 24.24
N LEU A 103 15.08 7.66 24.15
CA LEU A 103 14.94 8.74 25.14
C LEU A 103 13.52 9.28 25.24
N LEU A 104 12.87 9.55 24.08
CA LEU A 104 11.49 10.04 24.05
C LEU A 104 10.53 9.04 24.68
N MET A 105 10.66 7.75 24.33
CA MET A 105 9.79 6.73 24.88
C MET A 105 10.01 6.51 26.38
N GLN A 106 11.26 6.52 26.86
CA GLN A 106 11.57 6.43 28.29
C GLN A 106 10.94 7.59 29.08
N LYS A 107 11.17 8.82 28.63
CA LYS A 107 10.60 10.02 29.25
C LYS A 107 9.09 9.98 29.34
N SER A 108 8.44 9.54 28.25
CA SER A 108 6.97 9.46 28.19
C SER A 108 6.41 8.35 29.08
N LEU A 109 7.08 7.19 29.16
CA LEU A 109 6.70 6.12 30.07
C LEU A 109 6.86 6.53 31.54
N GLU A 110 7.92 7.24 31.89
CA GLU A 110 8.14 7.77 33.24
C GLU A 110 7.08 8.81 33.61
N SER A 111 6.80 9.75 32.71
CA SER A 111 5.74 10.76 32.88
C SER A 111 4.36 10.12 33.06
N ALA A 112 4.03 9.13 32.25
CA ALA A 112 2.75 8.42 32.35
C ALA A 112 2.58 7.71 33.70
N LYS A 113 3.65 7.11 34.23
CA LYS A 113 3.66 6.47 35.56
C LYS A 113 3.52 7.51 36.68
N LYS A 114 4.32 8.57 36.62
CA LYS A 114 4.37 9.61 37.68
C LYS A 114 3.01 10.33 37.83
N ASN A 115 2.36 10.61 36.73
CA ASN A 115 1.11 11.38 36.69
C ASN A 115 -0.15 10.51 36.84
N ASN A 116 -0.02 9.20 37.08
CA ASN A 116 -1.13 8.23 37.17
C ASN A 116 -2.19 8.42 36.06
N LYS A 117 -1.73 8.56 34.81
CA LYS A 117 -2.58 8.91 33.66
C LYS A 117 -3.71 7.90 33.44
N GLN A 118 -4.90 8.40 33.22
CA GLN A 118 -6.10 7.59 33.02
C GLN A 118 -6.20 7.02 31.58
N GLY A 119 -5.65 7.72 30.57
CA GLY A 119 -5.69 7.33 29.17
C GLY A 119 -4.42 6.61 28.68
N PRO A 120 -4.43 6.07 27.45
CA PRO A 120 -3.28 5.39 26.86
C PRO A 120 -2.18 6.37 26.44
N LEU A 121 -0.93 5.96 26.62
CA LEU A 121 0.23 6.51 25.94
C LEU A 121 0.30 5.88 24.54
N TRP A 122 0.15 6.69 23.51
CA TRP A 122 0.19 6.28 22.12
C TRP A 122 1.61 6.44 21.56
N VAL A 123 2.23 5.35 21.15
CA VAL A 123 3.58 5.37 20.57
C VAL A 123 3.46 5.07 19.09
N LEU A 124 3.74 6.06 18.25
CA LEU A 124 3.60 5.99 16.79
C LEU A 124 4.98 5.83 16.15
N VAL A 125 5.19 4.77 15.39
CA VAL A 125 6.46 4.48 14.73
C VAL A 125 6.23 3.91 13.33
N ASN A 126 7.13 4.24 12.40
CA ASN A 126 7.07 3.67 11.05
C ASN A 126 7.76 2.29 10.98
N TYR A 127 7.36 1.48 9.99
CA TYR A 127 7.88 0.12 9.77
C TYR A 127 9.41 0.07 9.64
N GLU A 128 10.02 1.07 9.01
CA GLU A 128 11.47 1.16 8.82
C GLU A 128 12.21 1.52 10.12
N GLY A 129 11.51 2.15 11.06
CA GLY A 129 12.05 2.63 12.32
C GLY A 129 11.93 1.67 13.50
N VAL A 130 10.91 0.80 13.51
CA VAL A 130 10.56 -0.03 14.67
C VAL A 130 11.62 -1.09 15.03
N TRP A 131 12.30 -1.63 14.02
CA TRP A 131 13.28 -2.73 14.17
C TRP A 131 14.75 -2.24 14.26
N ARG A 132 15.02 -0.93 14.26
CA ARG A 132 16.38 -0.40 14.38
C ARG A 132 17.01 -0.75 15.72
N THR A 133 18.27 -1.14 15.71
CA THR A 133 18.95 -1.92 16.75
C THR A 133 18.72 -1.47 18.18
N GLU A 134 18.97 -0.20 18.51
CA GLU A 134 18.80 0.30 19.90
C GLU A 134 17.34 0.34 20.33
N PHE A 135 16.46 0.84 19.45
CA PHE A 135 15.04 0.92 19.75
C PHE A 135 14.41 -0.47 19.84
N ALA A 136 14.81 -1.38 18.96
CA ALA A 136 14.38 -2.78 19.02
C ALA A 136 14.80 -3.45 20.32
N LYS A 137 16.07 -3.28 20.76
CA LYS A 137 16.54 -3.77 22.05
C LYS A 137 15.75 -3.19 23.21
N PHE A 138 15.43 -1.89 23.16
CA PHE A 138 14.62 -1.22 24.16
C PHE A 138 13.21 -1.84 24.26
N LEU A 139 12.52 -2.02 23.14
CA LEU A 139 11.19 -2.64 23.11
C LEU A 139 11.19 -4.08 23.63
N LEU A 140 12.31 -4.80 23.46
CA LEU A 140 12.44 -6.17 23.93
C LEU A 140 12.84 -6.28 25.43
N LYS A 141 13.13 -5.19 26.13
CA LYS A 141 13.41 -5.24 27.58
C LYS A 141 12.19 -5.74 28.36
N LYS A 142 12.40 -6.48 29.43
CA LYS A 142 11.32 -6.94 30.33
C LYS A 142 10.58 -5.77 31.00
N THR A 143 11.26 -4.63 31.18
CA THR A 143 10.71 -3.43 31.80
C THR A 143 9.80 -2.62 30.88
N THR A 144 9.93 -2.80 29.55
CA THR A 144 9.05 -2.16 28.56
C THR A 144 7.80 -3.00 28.39
N LYS A 145 6.71 -2.59 29.04
CA LYS A 145 5.40 -3.26 28.92
C LYS A 145 4.57 -2.55 27.87
N LEU A 146 4.07 -3.31 26.89
CA LEU A 146 3.12 -2.88 25.88
C LEU A 146 1.84 -3.68 26.07
N ASP A 147 0.70 -3.00 26.20
CA ASP A 147 -0.60 -3.66 26.33
C ASP A 147 -1.09 -4.15 24.96
N CYS A 148 -0.85 -3.34 23.92
CA CYS A 148 -1.29 -3.64 22.56
C CYS A 148 -0.25 -3.20 21.53
N ILE A 149 -0.09 -4.01 20.47
CA ILE A 149 0.60 -3.62 19.25
C ILE A 149 -0.42 -3.65 18.10
N VAL A 150 -0.50 -2.55 17.37
CA VAL A 150 -1.30 -2.43 16.16
C VAL A 150 -0.37 -2.28 14.96
N CYS A 151 -0.52 -3.12 13.93
CA CYS A 151 0.15 -2.97 12.65
C CYS A 151 -0.85 -2.46 11.61
N ASP A 152 -0.82 -1.16 11.32
CA ASP A 152 -1.67 -0.55 10.29
C ASP A 152 -1.02 -0.70 8.90
N GLU A 153 -1.82 -1.01 7.87
CA GLU A 153 -1.35 -1.44 6.57
C GLU A 153 -0.40 -2.66 6.68
N SER A 154 -0.87 -3.67 7.41
CA SER A 154 -0.07 -4.84 7.83
C SER A 154 0.49 -5.67 6.67
N HIS A 155 0.01 -5.50 5.44
CA HIS A 155 0.64 -6.08 4.25
C HIS A 155 2.13 -5.66 4.10
N ARG A 156 2.58 -4.60 4.79
CA ARG A 156 4.00 -4.21 4.83
C ARG A 156 4.90 -5.22 5.54
N ILE A 157 4.36 -6.09 6.36
CA ILE A 157 5.10 -7.19 6.98
C ILE A 157 4.91 -8.54 6.28
N LYS A 158 4.32 -8.57 5.08
CA LYS A 158 4.02 -9.79 4.31
C LYS A 158 5.22 -10.69 4.01
N SER A 159 6.42 -10.13 3.96
CA SER A 159 7.66 -10.87 3.66
C SER A 159 8.27 -11.50 4.92
N PRO A 160 8.21 -12.84 5.11
CA PRO A 160 8.65 -13.50 6.34
C PRO A 160 10.13 -13.29 6.66
N GLY A 161 10.97 -13.15 5.62
CA GLY A 161 12.42 -12.93 5.75
C GLY A 161 12.83 -11.49 6.07
N SER A 162 11.93 -10.51 5.97
CA SER A 162 12.27 -9.11 6.23
C SER A 162 12.63 -8.86 7.71
N LYS A 163 13.58 -7.96 7.95
CA LYS A 163 14.00 -7.57 9.31
C LYS A 163 12.83 -7.09 10.16
N CYS A 164 11.95 -6.30 9.58
CA CYS A 164 10.76 -5.78 10.27
C CYS A 164 9.80 -6.91 10.67
N SER A 165 9.44 -7.79 9.74
CA SER A 165 8.52 -8.91 10.02
C SER A 165 9.09 -9.87 11.09
N ARG A 166 10.39 -10.19 11.03
CA ARG A 166 11.05 -11.03 12.05
C ARG A 166 11.06 -10.36 13.42
N PHE A 167 11.37 -9.07 13.46
CA PHE A 167 11.36 -8.31 14.72
C PHE A 167 9.96 -8.24 15.34
N LEU A 168 8.94 -7.91 14.56
CA LEU A 168 7.57 -7.82 15.07
C LEU A 168 7.05 -9.19 15.54
N ALA A 169 7.40 -10.28 14.85
CA ALA A 169 7.09 -11.64 15.30
C ALA A 169 7.83 -12.02 16.60
N GLN A 170 9.00 -11.45 16.88
CA GLN A 170 9.67 -11.61 18.17
C GLN A 170 9.01 -10.77 19.27
N LEU A 171 8.68 -9.52 18.97
CA LEU A 171 8.04 -8.60 19.91
C LEU A 171 6.63 -9.06 20.28
N SER A 172 5.89 -9.67 19.34
CA SER A 172 4.54 -10.19 19.55
C SER A 172 4.46 -11.21 20.68
N LYS A 173 5.52 -12.00 20.94
CA LYS A 173 5.58 -12.99 22.02
C LYS A 173 5.53 -12.36 23.43
N LYS A 174 5.76 -11.06 23.54
CA LYS A 174 5.79 -10.32 24.80
C LYS A 174 4.58 -9.41 25.01
N THR A 175 3.71 -9.31 24.01
CA THR A 175 2.58 -8.38 24.03
C THR A 175 1.28 -9.17 24.02
N PRO A 176 0.39 -8.94 25.00
CA PRO A 176 -0.82 -9.74 25.16
C PRO A 176 -1.85 -9.50 24.06
N VAL A 177 -1.90 -8.29 23.50
CA VAL A 177 -2.87 -7.94 22.47
C VAL A 177 -2.17 -7.50 21.19
N ARG A 178 -2.57 -8.07 20.06
CA ARG A 178 -1.99 -7.80 18.75
C ARG A 178 -3.07 -7.67 17.71
N TRP A 179 -3.08 -6.56 17.00
CA TRP A 179 -4.04 -6.32 15.94
C TRP A 179 -3.35 -5.95 14.63
N VAL A 180 -3.92 -6.39 13.52
CA VAL A 180 -3.47 -6.04 12.17
C VAL A 180 -4.61 -5.38 11.41
N LEU A 181 -4.34 -4.24 10.76
CA LEU A 181 -5.31 -3.48 10.00
C LEU A 181 -4.86 -3.44 8.54
N THR A 182 -5.71 -3.84 7.63
CA THR A 182 -5.45 -3.70 6.19
C THR A 182 -6.71 -3.92 5.36
N GLY A 183 -6.82 -3.22 4.24
CA GLY A 183 -7.84 -3.52 3.24
C GLY A 183 -7.40 -4.60 2.25
N THR A 184 -6.13 -5.00 2.27
CA THR A 184 -5.51 -5.93 1.31
C THR A 184 -4.62 -6.94 2.04
N PRO A 185 -5.20 -7.88 2.82
CA PRO A 185 -4.42 -8.86 3.59
C PRO A 185 -3.60 -9.79 2.69
N PHE A 186 -4.08 -10.05 1.48
CA PHE A 186 -3.42 -10.85 0.43
C PHE A 186 -2.85 -9.95 -0.66
N ALA A 187 -1.94 -9.06 -0.29
CA ALA A 187 -1.47 -7.93 -1.08
C ALA A 187 -1.07 -8.23 -2.54
N GLU A 188 -0.37 -9.33 -2.78
CA GLU A 188 0.05 -9.77 -4.13
C GLU A 188 -0.39 -11.21 -4.45
N ASN A 189 -0.54 -12.03 -3.41
CA ASN A 189 -0.88 -13.43 -3.53
C ASN A 189 -1.28 -14.04 -2.16
N PRO A 190 -1.87 -15.24 -2.14
CA PRO A 190 -2.30 -15.91 -0.91
C PRO A 190 -1.22 -16.11 0.15
N MET A 191 0.06 -16.19 -0.24
CA MET A 191 1.16 -16.42 0.71
C MET A 191 1.46 -15.21 1.59
N ASP A 192 1.03 -14.03 1.19
CA ASP A 192 1.27 -12.77 1.91
C ASP A 192 0.63 -12.72 3.31
N ILE A 193 -0.34 -13.58 3.58
CA ILE A 193 -1.00 -13.68 4.88
C ILE A 193 -0.11 -14.29 5.96
N TYR A 194 0.81 -15.20 5.61
CA TYR A 194 1.61 -15.96 6.56
C TYR A 194 2.34 -15.08 7.59
N ALA A 195 3.08 -14.09 7.12
CA ALA A 195 3.91 -13.29 8.01
C ALA A 195 3.08 -12.34 8.90
N GLN A 196 1.92 -11.92 8.45
CA GLN A 196 0.96 -11.17 9.24
C GLN A 196 0.41 -12.04 10.38
N TYR A 197 0.10 -13.31 10.11
CA TYR A 197 -0.38 -14.27 11.12
C TYR A 197 0.74 -14.77 12.02
N ARG A 198 1.97 -14.88 11.54
CA ARG A 198 3.12 -15.14 12.42
C ARG A 198 3.31 -14.06 13.50
N PHE A 199 2.94 -12.80 13.19
CA PHE A 199 2.87 -11.73 14.18
C PHE A 199 1.61 -11.85 15.04
N LEU A 200 0.45 -12.09 14.42
CA LEU A 200 -0.86 -12.06 15.06
C LEU A 200 -1.07 -13.27 15.97
N ASP A 201 -1.11 -14.46 15.38
CA ASP A 201 -1.19 -15.75 16.06
C ASP A 201 -0.50 -16.85 15.23
N PRO A 202 0.70 -17.26 15.61
CA PRO A 202 1.43 -18.28 14.87
C PRO A 202 0.82 -19.69 14.95
N THR A 203 -0.17 -19.94 15.82
CA THR A 203 -0.80 -21.27 15.93
C THR A 203 -1.67 -21.59 14.71
N ILE A 204 -2.15 -20.58 14.00
CA ILE A 204 -3.07 -20.74 12.85
C ILE A 204 -2.34 -21.28 11.61
N PHE A 205 -1.17 -20.74 11.28
CA PHE A 205 -0.40 -21.13 10.08
C PHE A 205 0.96 -21.74 10.40
N GLY A 206 1.28 -21.91 11.68
CA GLY A 206 2.57 -22.45 12.13
C GLY A 206 3.69 -21.42 12.13
N THR A 207 4.86 -21.85 12.63
CA THR A 207 6.04 -20.99 12.79
C THR A 207 7.04 -21.09 11.64
N ARG A 208 6.94 -22.10 10.77
CA ARG A 208 7.85 -22.39 9.66
C ARG A 208 7.19 -22.06 8.33
N PHE A 209 7.77 -21.11 7.61
CA PHE A 209 7.25 -20.69 6.30
C PHE A 209 7.35 -21.79 5.23
N ALA A 210 8.33 -22.69 5.37
CA ALA A 210 8.48 -23.83 4.46
C ALA A 210 7.24 -24.77 4.52
N ASP A 211 6.75 -25.07 5.73
CA ASP A 211 5.57 -25.93 5.93
C ASP A 211 4.31 -25.27 5.37
N PHE A 212 4.17 -23.94 5.59
CA PHE A 212 3.08 -23.18 5.02
C PHE A 212 3.10 -23.20 3.48
N LYS A 213 4.28 -22.97 2.85
CA LYS A 213 4.43 -23.08 1.40
C LYS A 213 4.06 -24.46 0.88
N SER A 214 4.62 -25.51 1.49
CA SER A 214 4.33 -26.89 1.12
C SER A 214 2.83 -27.20 1.14
N LYS A 215 2.09 -26.63 2.09
CA LYS A 215 0.65 -26.83 2.23
C LYS A 215 -0.17 -26.08 1.17
N TYR A 216 0.25 -24.88 0.76
CA TYR A 216 -0.59 -23.98 -0.02
C TYR A 216 -0.03 -23.63 -1.41
N GLN A 217 1.17 -24.09 -1.78
CA GLN A 217 1.75 -23.89 -3.11
C GLN A 217 1.87 -25.21 -3.87
N ASN A 218 1.60 -25.16 -5.16
CA ASN A 218 1.96 -26.22 -6.10
C ASN A 218 3.33 -25.94 -6.72
N LEU A 219 4.13 -26.99 -6.84
CA LEU A 219 5.41 -26.94 -7.51
C LEU A 219 5.33 -27.67 -8.85
N ASP A 220 5.98 -27.12 -9.86
CA ASP A 220 6.27 -27.81 -11.10
C ASP A 220 7.39 -28.82 -10.82
N VAL A 221 7.03 -30.09 -10.69
CA VAL A 221 7.94 -31.18 -10.31
C VAL A 221 9.02 -31.39 -11.38
N HIS A 222 8.63 -31.35 -12.66
CA HIS A 222 9.57 -31.56 -13.77
C HIS A 222 10.57 -30.43 -13.89
N LEU A 223 10.09 -29.20 -13.86
CA LEU A 223 10.97 -28.03 -13.94
C LEU A 223 11.83 -27.91 -12.69
N SER A 224 11.28 -28.20 -11.49
CA SER A 224 12.05 -28.18 -10.23
C SER A 224 13.20 -29.18 -10.25
N ALA A 225 12.96 -30.39 -10.76
CA ALA A 225 14.01 -31.43 -10.92
C ALA A 225 15.08 -31.00 -11.93
N ALA A 226 14.66 -30.37 -13.04
CA ALA A 226 15.60 -29.94 -14.09
C ALA A 226 16.53 -28.81 -13.64
N VAL A 227 16.05 -27.89 -12.79
CA VAL A 227 16.82 -26.71 -12.34
C VAL A 227 17.43 -26.86 -10.94
N GLY A 228 17.14 -27.94 -10.21
CA GLY A 228 17.70 -28.23 -8.89
C GLY A 228 17.15 -27.38 -7.72
N PHE A 229 16.07 -26.61 -7.92
CA PHE A 229 15.40 -25.86 -6.86
C PHE A 229 13.87 -25.80 -7.10
N PRO A 230 13.06 -25.56 -6.04
CA PRO A 230 11.61 -25.52 -6.14
C PRO A 230 11.11 -24.40 -7.08
N VAL A 231 10.39 -24.78 -8.13
CA VAL A 231 9.75 -23.88 -9.08
C VAL A 231 8.24 -23.96 -8.92
N LEU A 232 7.58 -22.80 -8.84
CA LEU A 232 6.14 -22.72 -8.72
C LEU A 232 5.46 -23.13 -10.03
N ASP A 233 4.41 -23.93 -9.95
CA ASP A 233 3.57 -24.23 -11.11
C ASP A 233 2.88 -22.94 -11.60
N LYS A 234 3.20 -22.54 -12.84
CA LYS A 234 2.66 -21.28 -13.41
C LYS A 234 1.19 -21.39 -13.80
N LYS A 235 0.69 -22.61 -14.05
CA LYS A 235 -0.71 -22.82 -14.46
C LYS A 235 -1.63 -22.88 -13.24
N ASN A 236 -1.20 -23.59 -12.21
CA ASN A 236 -1.96 -23.75 -10.98
C ASN A 236 -1.06 -23.54 -9.75
N PRO A 237 -0.71 -22.29 -9.43
CA PRO A 237 0.33 -21.99 -8.44
C PRO A 237 -0.05 -22.30 -7.00
N TYR A 238 -1.35 -22.41 -6.68
CA TYR A 238 -1.84 -22.55 -5.30
C TYR A 238 -2.81 -23.72 -5.14
N LYS A 239 -2.83 -24.29 -3.94
CA LYS A 239 -3.74 -25.36 -3.53
C LYS A 239 -4.31 -25.09 -2.14
N ASN A 240 -5.34 -25.84 -1.74
CA ASN A 240 -5.97 -25.76 -0.43
C ASN A 240 -6.41 -24.33 -0.05
N LEU A 241 -6.85 -23.52 -1.03
CA LEU A 241 -7.20 -22.11 -0.82
C LEU A 241 -8.41 -21.95 0.12
N ASP A 242 -9.33 -22.90 0.17
CA ASP A 242 -10.48 -22.87 1.10
C ASP A 242 -10.04 -23.04 2.56
N ASP A 243 -9.11 -23.99 2.84
CA ASP A 243 -8.52 -24.11 4.17
C ASP A 243 -7.76 -22.85 4.57
N LEU A 244 -6.98 -22.26 3.64
CA LEU A 244 -6.28 -21.01 3.87
C LEU A 244 -7.26 -19.87 4.19
N LYS A 245 -8.32 -19.74 3.41
CA LYS A 245 -9.39 -18.75 3.58
C LYS A 245 -10.08 -18.94 4.94
N LYS A 246 -10.58 -20.14 5.26
CA LYS A 246 -11.22 -20.44 6.53
C LYS A 246 -10.34 -20.08 7.72
N LYS A 247 -9.05 -20.41 7.68
CA LYS A 247 -8.08 -20.06 8.72
C LYS A 247 -7.79 -18.58 8.79
N ALA A 248 -7.65 -17.90 7.64
CA ALA A 248 -7.41 -16.47 7.60
C ALA A 248 -8.57 -15.67 8.22
N TYR A 249 -9.80 -16.13 8.05
CA TYR A 249 -10.96 -15.44 8.62
C TYR A 249 -11.36 -15.91 10.03
N SER A 250 -10.70 -16.93 10.60
CA SER A 250 -11.02 -17.40 11.95
C SER A 250 -10.77 -16.36 13.04
N ILE A 251 -9.84 -15.43 12.82
CA ILE A 251 -9.52 -14.33 13.75
C ILE A 251 -9.51 -12.97 13.04
N ALA A 252 -10.31 -12.81 11.99
CA ALA A 252 -10.39 -11.55 11.26
C ALA A 252 -11.84 -11.10 11.10
N PHE A 253 -12.06 -9.82 11.37
CA PHE A 253 -13.30 -9.13 11.09
C PHE A 253 -13.27 -8.55 9.69
N ARG A 254 -14.30 -8.82 8.92
CA ARG A 254 -14.49 -8.27 7.59
C ARG A 254 -15.92 -7.78 7.42
N ILE A 255 -16.05 -6.55 6.98
CA ILE A 255 -17.31 -6.04 6.43
C ILE A 255 -16.99 -5.42 5.07
N PRO A 256 -17.70 -5.80 4.01
CA PRO A 256 -17.66 -5.06 2.76
C PRO A 256 -18.18 -3.64 2.99
N SER A 257 -17.71 -2.69 2.19
CA SER A 257 -18.24 -1.33 2.25
C SER A 257 -19.74 -1.35 1.97
N THR A 258 -20.56 -0.85 2.91
CA THR A 258 -22.00 -0.69 2.72
C THR A 258 -22.35 0.61 1.99
N VAL A 259 -21.36 1.44 1.70
CA VAL A 259 -21.54 2.70 1.01
C VAL A 259 -21.73 2.42 -0.48
N LYS A 260 -22.89 2.76 -1.02
CA LYS A 260 -23.10 2.75 -2.47
C LYS A 260 -22.18 3.80 -3.10
N LEU A 261 -21.25 3.33 -3.88
CA LEU A 261 -20.36 4.18 -4.67
C LEU A 261 -20.94 4.36 -6.08
N PRO A 262 -20.62 5.47 -6.76
CA PRO A 262 -21.00 5.66 -8.16
C PRO A 262 -20.44 4.57 -9.06
N SER A 263 -20.98 4.46 -10.28
CA SER A 263 -20.51 3.51 -11.29
C SER A 263 -19.04 3.78 -11.68
N VAL A 264 -18.37 2.71 -12.08
CA VAL A 264 -17.01 2.76 -12.63
C VAL A 264 -17.07 2.44 -14.12
N ASN A 265 -16.34 3.19 -14.92
CA ASN A 265 -16.18 3.01 -16.34
C ASN A 265 -14.69 2.91 -16.67
N GLU A 266 -14.29 1.84 -17.36
CA GLU A 266 -12.91 1.63 -17.76
C GLU A 266 -12.75 1.82 -19.28
N ARG A 267 -11.65 2.47 -19.67
CA ARG A 267 -11.32 2.73 -21.06
C ARG A 267 -9.84 2.46 -21.31
N ILE A 268 -9.57 1.61 -22.28
CA ILE A 268 -8.22 1.38 -22.77
C ILE A 268 -7.99 2.33 -23.95
N VAL A 269 -6.85 3.00 -23.93
CA VAL A 269 -6.37 3.88 -25.00
C VAL A 269 -5.07 3.32 -25.53
N ASP A 270 -5.17 2.65 -26.65
CA ASP A 270 -4.05 1.97 -27.31
C ASP A 270 -3.24 2.95 -28.17
N PHE A 271 -1.95 2.73 -28.24
CA PHE A 271 -1.07 3.39 -29.18
C PHE A 271 0.06 2.47 -29.64
N ASN A 272 0.60 2.72 -30.82
CA ASN A 272 1.72 1.96 -31.37
C ASN A 272 3.04 2.68 -31.13
N LEU A 273 4.06 1.94 -30.70
CA LEU A 273 5.44 2.43 -30.64
C LEU A 273 5.96 2.72 -32.04
N ASN A 274 6.81 3.74 -32.18
CA ASN A 274 7.54 3.98 -33.41
C ASN A 274 8.50 2.83 -33.72
N LYS A 275 9.02 2.77 -34.96
CA LYS A 275 9.95 1.72 -35.41
C LYS A 275 11.22 1.65 -34.56
N LYS A 276 11.78 2.81 -34.14
CA LYS A 276 12.98 2.88 -33.32
C LYS A 276 12.73 2.27 -31.92
N ALA A 277 11.65 2.65 -31.25
CA ALA A 277 11.27 2.10 -29.95
C ALA A 277 10.98 0.60 -30.03
N THR A 278 10.30 0.14 -31.09
CA THR A 278 10.04 -1.29 -31.35
C THR A 278 11.33 -2.08 -31.52
N ASN A 279 12.29 -1.57 -32.27
CA ASN A 279 13.59 -2.22 -32.47
C ASN A 279 14.35 -2.34 -31.14
N LEU A 280 14.46 -1.26 -30.38
CA LEU A 280 15.08 -1.30 -29.04
C LEU A 280 14.38 -2.24 -28.08
N TYR A 281 13.04 -2.31 -28.13
CA TYR A 281 12.25 -3.25 -27.36
C TYR A 281 12.59 -4.71 -27.72
N ASN A 282 12.63 -5.03 -29.02
CA ASN A 282 12.94 -6.38 -29.51
C ASN A 282 14.39 -6.77 -29.17
N THR A 283 15.35 -5.86 -29.32
CA THR A 283 16.74 -6.08 -28.90
C THR A 283 16.84 -6.38 -27.38
N MET A 284 16.13 -5.62 -26.55
CA MET A 284 16.08 -5.88 -25.11
C MET A 284 15.44 -7.23 -24.77
N VAL A 285 14.44 -7.68 -25.53
CA VAL A 285 13.81 -9.01 -25.35
C VAL A 285 14.78 -10.13 -25.73
N LYS A 286 15.47 -9.97 -26.89
CA LYS A 286 16.29 -11.03 -27.49
C LYS A 286 17.67 -11.13 -26.86
N GLU A 287 18.31 -10.01 -26.63
CA GLU A 287 19.74 -9.92 -26.25
C GLU A 287 19.93 -9.47 -24.79
N GLY A 288 18.92 -8.85 -24.16
CA GLY A 288 19.06 -8.29 -22.82
C GLY A 288 19.97 -7.06 -22.71
N LEU A 289 20.54 -6.61 -23.84
CA LEU A 289 21.51 -5.52 -23.91
C LEU A 289 21.23 -4.58 -25.08
N ILE A 290 21.27 -3.28 -24.81
CA ILE A 290 21.29 -2.22 -25.81
C ILE A 290 22.56 -1.41 -25.56
N ALA A 291 23.44 -1.30 -26.53
CA ALA A 291 24.73 -0.65 -26.38
C ALA A 291 25.11 0.18 -27.62
N ASN A 292 25.95 1.19 -27.39
CA ASN A 292 26.70 1.90 -28.43
C ASN A 292 28.12 2.19 -27.91
N SER A 293 28.92 2.95 -28.64
CA SER A 293 30.32 3.22 -28.28
C SER A 293 30.52 3.89 -26.90
N LYS A 294 29.52 4.58 -26.34
CA LYS A 294 29.63 5.33 -25.07
C LYS A 294 28.72 4.83 -23.96
N TYR A 295 27.60 4.21 -24.30
CA TYR A 295 26.55 3.89 -23.32
C TYR A 295 26.01 2.48 -23.53
N TYR A 296 25.63 1.84 -22.40
CA TYR A 296 24.92 0.56 -22.41
C TYR A 296 23.72 0.56 -21.47
N CYS A 297 22.73 -0.23 -21.80
CA CYS A 297 21.57 -0.53 -20.97
C CYS A 297 21.38 -2.02 -20.96
N GLU A 298 21.63 -2.64 -19.84
CA GLU A 298 21.64 -4.08 -19.65
C GLU A 298 20.50 -4.53 -18.75
N ALA A 299 20.06 -5.78 -18.96
CA ALA A 299 19.10 -6.50 -18.16
C ALA A 299 19.72 -7.80 -17.64
N GLU A 300 20.29 -7.75 -16.47
CA GLU A 300 20.97 -8.88 -15.83
C GLU A 300 20.03 -10.07 -15.50
N ASN A 301 18.74 -9.81 -15.41
CA ASN A 301 17.73 -10.81 -15.07
C ASN A 301 16.34 -10.42 -15.61
N ALA A 302 15.36 -11.34 -15.49
CA ALA A 302 14.01 -11.15 -15.98
C ALA A 302 13.31 -9.90 -15.41
N LEU A 303 13.56 -9.56 -14.14
CA LEU A 303 12.96 -8.38 -13.50
C LEU A 303 13.53 -7.09 -14.09
N THR A 304 14.84 -7.00 -14.25
CA THR A 304 15.50 -5.86 -14.90
C THR A 304 15.06 -5.72 -16.35
N SER A 305 14.91 -6.82 -17.07
CA SER A 305 14.38 -6.83 -18.43
C SER A 305 12.96 -6.23 -18.49
N GLN A 306 12.08 -6.60 -17.57
CA GLN A 306 10.74 -5.99 -17.49
C GLN A 306 10.81 -4.47 -17.25
N ILE A 307 11.68 -4.02 -16.34
CA ILE A 307 11.86 -2.59 -16.06
C ILE A 307 12.34 -1.86 -17.31
N ARG A 308 13.34 -2.39 -18.04
CA ARG A 308 13.86 -1.78 -19.27
C ARG A 308 12.81 -1.70 -20.36
N ARG A 309 12.07 -2.78 -20.60
CA ARG A 309 10.98 -2.79 -21.58
C ARG A 309 9.89 -1.77 -21.24
N LYS A 310 9.53 -1.62 -19.96
CA LYS A 310 8.57 -0.59 -19.51
C LYS A 310 9.12 0.84 -19.66
N GLN A 311 10.41 1.06 -19.51
CA GLN A 311 11.04 2.35 -19.82
C GLN A 311 10.93 2.66 -21.31
N ILE A 312 11.16 1.67 -22.16
CA ILE A 312 11.03 1.83 -23.62
C ILE A 312 9.59 2.17 -24.01
N THR A 313 8.58 1.46 -23.47
CA THR A 313 7.17 1.77 -23.74
C THR A 313 6.75 3.14 -23.16
N SER A 314 7.45 3.66 -22.14
CA SER A 314 7.27 5.02 -21.63
C SER A 314 8.01 6.10 -22.44
N GLY A 315 8.67 5.71 -23.54
CA GLY A 315 9.34 6.64 -24.45
C GLY A 315 10.77 7.06 -24.05
N PHE A 316 11.43 6.30 -23.15
CA PHE A 316 12.80 6.59 -22.74
C PHE A 316 13.60 5.34 -22.41
N ILE A 317 14.92 5.49 -22.34
CA ILE A 317 15.84 4.46 -21.84
C ILE A 317 16.83 5.10 -20.87
N SER A 318 17.18 4.37 -19.80
CA SER A 318 18.24 4.76 -18.88
C SER A 318 19.48 3.92 -19.16
N ALA A 319 20.51 4.54 -19.71
CA ALA A 319 21.78 3.88 -20.04
C ALA A 319 22.92 4.40 -19.18
N VAL A 320 23.95 3.57 -19.01
CA VAL A 320 25.14 3.84 -18.21
C VAL A 320 26.30 4.14 -19.16
N ASN A 321 27.05 5.20 -18.86
CA ASN A 321 28.27 5.52 -19.59
C ASN A 321 29.37 4.51 -19.23
N TYR A 322 30.10 3.97 -20.20
CA TYR A 322 31.16 2.97 -19.99
C TYR A 322 32.30 3.47 -19.10
N GLU A 323 32.69 4.73 -19.28
CA GLU A 323 33.85 5.32 -18.59
C GLU A 323 33.45 5.89 -17.22
N THR A 324 32.46 6.79 -17.21
CA THR A 324 32.08 7.54 -15.99
C THR A 324 31.13 6.76 -15.06
N LYS A 325 30.57 5.64 -15.51
CA LYS A 325 29.53 4.86 -14.81
C LYS A 325 28.27 5.67 -14.45
N GLN A 326 28.15 6.87 -14.95
CA GLN A 326 26.98 7.71 -14.71
C GLN A 326 25.80 7.28 -15.57
N LYS A 327 24.61 7.35 -15.00
CA LYS A 327 23.35 7.07 -15.70
C LYS A 327 22.86 8.31 -16.44
N LYS A 328 22.46 8.12 -17.70
CA LYS A 328 21.84 9.15 -18.53
C LYS A 328 20.52 8.66 -19.11
N LEU A 329 19.53 9.54 -19.16
CA LEU A 329 18.23 9.24 -19.76
C LEU A 329 18.23 9.70 -21.22
N PHE A 330 17.81 8.82 -22.10
CA PHE A 330 17.66 9.11 -23.53
C PHE A 330 16.19 8.98 -23.91
N LYS A 331 15.66 10.02 -24.55
CA LYS A 331 14.33 10.01 -25.15
C LYS A 331 14.33 9.11 -26.37
N ILE A 332 13.27 8.29 -26.50
CA ILE A 332 13.07 7.36 -27.62
C ILE A 332 11.89 7.80 -28.49
N GLY A 333 10.79 8.20 -27.86
CA GLY A 333 9.57 8.60 -28.54
C GLY A 333 8.64 9.44 -27.65
N ASP A 334 7.56 9.95 -28.23
CA ASP A 334 6.53 10.74 -27.56
C ASP A 334 5.13 10.10 -27.65
N GLU A 335 4.98 8.92 -28.24
CA GLU A 335 3.71 8.34 -28.60
C GLU A 335 2.77 8.23 -27.38
N ARG A 336 3.29 7.80 -26.22
CA ARG A 336 2.53 7.75 -24.96
C ARG A 336 2.13 9.15 -24.48
N LYS A 337 3.01 10.14 -24.65
CA LYS A 337 2.74 11.54 -24.31
C LYS A 337 1.62 12.09 -25.20
N GLU A 338 1.63 11.79 -26.48
CA GLU A 338 0.57 12.21 -27.42
C GLU A 338 -0.77 11.50 -27.11
N ALA A 339 -0.74 10.22 -26.75
CA ALA A 339 -1.95 9.51 -26.27
C ALA A 339 -2.56 10.17 -25.02
N LEU A 340 -1.73 10.56 -24.04
CA LEU A 340 -2.18 11.32 -22.87
C LEU A 340 -2.79 12.67 -23.29
N LYS A 341 -2.13 13.39 -24.20
CA LYS A 341 -2.62 14.68 -24.69
C LYS A 341 -4.01 14.54 -25.30
N GLY A 342 -4.22 13.56 -26.18
CA GLY A 342 -5.53 13.26 -26.78
C GLY A 342 -6.62 12.96 -25.74
N ILE A 343 -6.30 12.21 -24.67
CA ILE A 343 -7.25 11.99 -23.58
C ILE A 343 -7.61 13.31 -22.91
N LEU A 344 -6.60 14.11 -22.49
CA LEU A 344 -6.83 15.33 -21.73
C LEU A 344 -7.57 16.41 -22.53
N GLU A 345 -7.38 16.48 -23.86
CA GLU A 345 -8.09 17.36 -24.78
C GLU A 345 -9.56 16.91 -24.97
N SER A 346 -9.85 15.62 -24.83
CA SER A 346 -11.22 15.09 -24.89
C SER A 346 -12.04 15.29 -23.60
N LEU A 347 -11.38 15.63 -22.49
CA LEU A 347 -12.02 15.87 -21.20
C LEU A 347 -12.36 17.37 -21.02
N PRO A 348 -13.43 17.69 -20.26
CA PRO A 348 -13.75 19.08 -19.95
C PRO A 348 -12.55 19.80 -19.29
N TYR A 349 -12.23 21.00 -19.74
CA TYR A 349 -11.01 21.72 -19.40
C TYR A 349 -10.81 21.93 -17.88
N ASN A 350 -11.89 22.25 -17.17
CA ASN A 350 -11.84 22.56 -15.73
C ASN A 350 -12.02 21.35 -14.82
N GLU A 351 -12.29 20.15 -15.37
CA GLU A 351 -12.48 18.96 -14.53
C GLU A 351 -11.13 18.49 -13.95
N PRO A 352 -11.11 18.19 -12.64
CA PRO A 352 -9.91 17.65 -11.99
C PRO A 352 -9.58 16.26 -12.52
N VAL A 353 -8.31 16.04 -12.84
CA VAL A 353 -7.80 14.76 -13.34
C VAL A 353 -6.61 14.31 -12.50
N VAL A 354 -6.60 13.03 -12.11
CA VAL A 354 -5.46 12.38 -11.44
C VAL A 354 -4.76 11.47 -12.44
N ILE A 355 -3.43 11.56 -12.55
CA ILE A 355 -2.64 10.77 -13.48
C ILE A 355 -1.57 10.00 -12.73
N PHE A 356 -1.72 8.67 -12.66
CA PHE A 356 -0.74 7.79 -12.02
C PHE A 356 0.39 7.43 -12.99
N ALA A 357 1.62 7.54 -12.49
CA ALA A 357 2.82 7.20 -13.23
C ALA A 357 3.88 6.47 -12.38
N GLN A 358 4.70 5.66 -13.03
CA GLN A 358 5.72 4.86 -12.33
C GLN A 358 7.05 5.61 -12.19
N TYR A 359 7.46 6.35 -13.21
CA TYR A 359 8.78 6.97 -13.29
C TYR A 359 8.72 8.48 -13.15
N ARG A 360 9.75 9.08 -12.57
CA ARG A 360 9.91 10.55 -12.55
C ARG A 360 9.99 11.16 -13.96
N TYR A 361 10.49 10.38 -14.92
CA TYR A 361 10.48 10.80 -16.33
C TYR A 361 9.04 10.99 -16.83
N ASP A 362 8.15 10.07 -16.49
CA ASP A 362 6.75 10.13 -16.90
C ASP A 362 6.05 11.37 -16.33
N LEU A 363 6.27 11.67 -15.04
CA LEU A 363 5.74 12.89 -14.41
C LEU A 363 6.20 14.17 -15.13
N LYS A 364 7.47 14.20 -15.56
CA LYS A 364 7.97 15.31 -16.40
C LYS A 364 7.26 15.39 -17.75
N GLN A 365 6.89 14.28 -18.38
CA GLN A 365 6.13 14.30 -19.63
C GLN A 365 4.68 14.76 -19.37
N ILE A 366 4.03 14.29 -18.31
CA ILE A 366 2.70 14.74 -17.90
C ILE A 366 2.66 16.24 -17.67
N ARG A 367 3.66 16.78 -16.95
CA ARG A 367 3.82 18.26 -16.75
C ARG A 367 3.98 19.02 -18.07
N LYS A 368 4.71 18.46 -19.04
CA LYS A 368 4.84 19.06 -20.38
C LYS A 368 3.51 19.10 -21.10
N VAL A 369 2.77 17.98 -21.09
CA VAL A 369 1.44 17.94 -21.70
C VAL A 369 0.51 18.96 -21.06
N ALA A 370 0.48 19.03 -19.73
CA ALA A 370 -0.33 20.02 -19.02
C ALA A 370 -0.02 21.45 -19.48
N LYS A 371 1.28 21.78 -19.62
CA LYS A 371 1.73 23.08 -20.12
C LYS A 371 1.32 23.31 -21.59
N GLU A 372 1.47 22.31 -22.45
CA GLU A 372 1.12 22.39 -23.88
C GLU A 372 -0.38 22.66 -24.11
N ILE A 373 -1.25 22.09 -23.25
CA ILE A 373 -2.72 22.29 -23.32
C ILE A 373 -3.22 23.44 -22.42
N GLY A 374 -2.30 24.21 -21.80
CA GLY A 374 -2.63 25.37 -20.98
C GLY A 374 -3.21 25.05 -19.59
N ARG A 375 -3.21 23.78 -19.13
CA ARG A 375 -3.75 23.37 -17.83
C ARG A 375 -2.72 23.43 -16.72
N LYS A 376 -3.11 23.91 -15.54
CA LYS A 376 -2.23 23.94 -14.36
C LYS A 376 -2.01 22.55 -13.79
N TYR A 377 -0.79 22.26 -13.35
CA TYR A 377 -0.29 20.98 -12.90
C TYR A 377 0.24 21.05 -11.47
N SER A 378 -0.13 20.05 -10.67
CA SER A 378 0.46 19.73 -9.36
C SER A 378 1.02 18.32 -9.34
N GLU A 379 1.88 18.01 -8.39
CA GLU A 379 2.57 16.72 -8.31
C GLU A 379 2.56 16.15 -6.89
N LEU A 380 2.37 14.83 -6.78
CA LEU A 380 2.57 14.04 -5.58
C LEU A 380 3.58 12.93 -5.87
N SER A 381 4.84 13.18 -5.54
CA SER A 381 5.95 12.27 -5.81
C SER A 381 6.97 12.25 -4.66
N GLY A 382 8.03 11.43 -4.82
CA GLY A 382 9.16 11.45 -3.88
C GLY A 382 10.06 12.69 -4.00
N ALA A 383 9.80 13.57 -4.95
CA ALA A 383 10.58 14.79 -5.19
C ALA A 383 9.78 16.07 -4.92
N GLU A 384 8.47 16.03 -5.11
CA GLU A 384 7.59 17.20 -5.03
C GLU A 384 6.26 16.77 -4.41
N ASP A 385 5.68 17.62 -3.57
CA ASP A 385 4.37 17.43 -2.95
C ASP A 385 3.62 18.76 -2.98
N THR A 386 2.83 18.95 -4.03
CA THR A 386 1.93 20.09 -4.24
C THR A 386 0.45 19.63 -4.34
N GLU A 387 0.13 18.49 -3.70
CA GLU A 387 -1.22 17.93 -3.68
C GLU A 387 -2.23 18.90 -3.06
N GLN A 388 -1.82 19.65 -2.05
CA GLN A 388 -2.65 20.66 -1.40
C GLN A 388 -3.16 21.73 -2.38
N GLU A 389 -2.30 22.23 -3.27
CA GLU A 389 -2.68 23.21 -4.30
C GLU A 389 -3.75 22.65 -5.24
N TRP A 390 -3.63 21.35 -5.56
CA TRP A 390 -4.64 20.68 -6.37
C TRP A 390 -5.97 20.52 -5.61
N GLN A 391 -5.95 20.19 -4.33
CA GLN A 391 -7.16 20.10 -3.49
C GLN A 391 -7.90 21.44 -3.37
N GLU A 392 -7.16 22.54 -3.29
CA GLU A 392 -7.69 23.90 -3.20
C GLU A 392 -8.23 24.44 -4.53
N GLY A 393 -8.03 23.70 -5.63
CA GLY A 393 -8.52 24.12 -6.96
C GLY A 393 -7.54 24.95 -7.77
N ASN A 394 -6.32 25.18 -7.27
CA ASN A 394 -5.29 25.98 -7.94
C ASN A 394 -4.71 25.29 -9.18
N SER A 395 -4.91 23.98 -9.31
CA SER A 395 -4.58 23.21 -10.51
C SER A 395 -5.67 22.20 -10.85
N THR A 396 -5.72 21.73 -12.10
CA THR A 396 -6.69 20.76 -12.58
C THR A 396 -6.08 19.39 -12.86
N ILE A 397 -4.76 19.29 -13.01
CA ILE A 397 -4.06 18.02 -13.23
C ILE A 397 -3.18 17.72 -12.03
N LEU A 398 -3.32 16.53 -11.44
CA LEU A 398 -2.42 16.00 -10.42
C LEU A 398 -1.66 14.79 -10.97
N GLY A 399 -0.35 14.93 -11.15
CA GLY A 399 0.55 13.80 -11.44
C GLY A 399 0.92 13.07 -10.15
N VAL A 400 0.71 11.76 -10.10
CA VAL A 400 0.90 10.96 -8.89
C VAL A 400 1.88 9.82 -9.15
N GLN A 401 2.98 9.76 -8.39
CA GLN A 401 3.84 8.59 -8.43
C GLN A 401 3.23 7.45 -7.63
N PHE A 402 3.10 6.24 -8.19
CA PHE A 402 2.47 5.09 -7.53
C PHE A 402 2.96 4.84 -6.10
N SER A 403 4.26 4.98 -5.86
CA SER A 403 4.85 4.75 -4.53
C SER A 403 4.38 5.75 -3.47
N LYS A 404 3.92 6.93 -3.86
CA LYS A 404 3.42 7.98 -2.98
C LYS A 404 1.90 8.06 -2.96
N GLY A 405 1.25 7.91 -4.09
CA GLY A 405 -0.21 7.95 -4.20
C GLY A 405 -0.93 6.79 -3.50
N SER A 406 -0.20 5.74 -3.10
CA SER A 406 -0.74 4.66 -2.27
C SER A 406 -0.86 5.02 -0.79
N GLU A 407 -0.26 6.13 -0.33
CA GLU A 407 -0.21 6.53 1.08
C GLU A 407 -1.33 7.51 1.44
N SER A 408 -2.44 7.02 2.00
CA SER A 408 -3.48 7.77 2.77
C SER A 408 -4.10 9.04 2.16
N VAL A 409 -3.89 9.35 0.89
CA VAL A 409 -4.40 10.55 0.22
C VAL A 409 -5.85 10.37 -0.21
N ASN A 410 -6.67 11.41 -0.10
CA ASN A 410 -8.05 11.44 -0.59
C ASN A 410 -8.12 12.23 -1.90
N LEU A 411 -8.47 11.57 -3.01
CA LEU A 411 -8.51 12.18 -4.33
C LEU A 411 -9.93 12.23 -4.92
N THR A 412 -10.97 12.24 -4.08
CA THR A 412 -12.38 12.27 -4.50
C THR A 412 -12.80 13.56 -5.19
N ARG A 413 -11.96 14.60 -5.16
CA ARG A 413 -12.15 15.79 -5.97
C ARG A 413 -12.19 15.46 -7.47
N ALA A 414 -11.40 14.46 -7.91
CA ALA A 414 -11.45 13.96 -9.27
C ALA A 414 -12.45 12.80 -9.42
N HIS A 415 -12.97 12.64 -10.63
CA HIS A 415 -13.67 11.43 -11.08
C HIS A 415 -13.07 10.88 -12.38
N TYR A 416 -12.04 11.54 -12.93
CA TYR A 416 -11.19 11.05 -14.01
C TYR A 416 -9.83 10.65 -13.45
N GLN A 417 -9.45 9.39 -13.68
CA GLN A 417 -8.14 8.86 -13.31
C GLN A 417 -7.50 8.20 -14.52
N ILE A 418 -6.26 8.58 -14.81
CA ILE A 418 -5.51 8.08 -15.96
C ILE A 418 -4.30 7.31 -15.45
N TYR A 419 -4.11 6.12 -15.94
CA TYR A 419 -2.89 5.36 -15.77
C TYR A 419 -1.97 5.60 -16.96
N TYR A 420 -0.99 6.50 -16.77
CA TYR A 420 0.01 6.80 -17.80
C TYR A 420 0.81 5.54 -18.14
N ASN A 421 1.16 4.75 -17.14
CA ASN A 421 1.63 3.36 -17.26
C ASN A 421 1.21 2.56 -16.02
N MET A 422 1.23 1.23 -16.13
CA MET A 422 0.77 0.35 -15.06
C MET A 422 1.91 -0.05 -14.12
N THR A 423 1.60 -0.26 -12.83
CA THR A 423 2.50 -0.90 -11.88
C THR A 423 2.40 -2.41 -11.95
N ASN A 424 3.48 -3.13 -11.62
CA ASN A 424 3.46 -4.61 -11.50
C ASN A 424 2.99 -5.07 -10.11
N LYS A 425 2.74 -4.12 -9.18
CA LYS A 425 2.34 -4.41 -7.80
C LYS A 425 0.84 -4.26 -7.65
N LEU A 426 0.16 -5.38 -7.46
CA LEU A 426 -1.30 -5.41 -7.29
C LEU A 426 -1.76 -4.46 -6.18
N VAL A 427 -1.10 -4.49 -5.02
CA VAL A 427 -1.46 -3.64 -3.88
C VAL A 427 -1.44 -2.14 -4.22
N LEU A 428 -0.44 -1.67 -4.99
CA LEU A 428 -0.37 -0.27 -5.38
C LEU A 428 -1.47 0.09 -6.38
N TYR A 429 -1.78 -0.82 -7.28
CA TYR A 429 -2.88 -0.66 -8.22
C TYR A 429 -4.22 -0.58 -7.51
N GLU A 430 -4.55 -1.54 -6.66
CA GLU A 430 -5.81 -1.55 -5.89
C GLU A 430 -5.95 -0.34 -4.96
N GLN A 431 -4.86 0.07 -4.32
CA GLN A 431 -4.86 1.28 -3.52
C GLN A 431 -5.11 2.53 -4.37
N SER A 432 -4.56 2.60 -5.58
CA SER A 432 -4.78 3.73 -6.49
C SER A 432 -6.25 3.82 -6.95
N LEU A 433 -6.90 2.70 -7.25
CA LEU A 433 -8.34 2.66 -7.58
C LEU A 433 -9.19 3.28 -6.45
N LYS A 434 -8.87 2.94 -5.21
CA LYS A 434 -9.60 3.38 -4.00
C LYS A 434 -9.23 4.81 -3.55
N ARG A 435 -8.49 5.60 -4.33
CA ARG A 435 -8.21 7.03 -4.03
C ARG A 435 -9.27 7.96 -4.56
N VAL A 436 -9.78 7.66 -5.74
CA VAL A 436 -10.85 8.42 -6.41
C VAL A 436 -12.21 7.78 -6.13
N HIS A 437 -12.33 6.45 -6.25
CA HIS A 437 -13.55 5.69 -6.02
C HIS A 437 -13.64 5.21 -4.56
N ARG A 438 -14.14 6.09 -3.71
CA ARG A 438 -14.28 5.86 -2.26
C ARG A 438 -15.44 6.67 -1.66
N PRO A 439 -15.85 6.42 -0.40
CA PRO A 439 -16.86 7.25 0.28
C PRO A 439 -16.53 8.74 0.19
N GLY A 440 -17.50 9.52 -0.27
CA GLY A 440 -17.36 10.94 -0.62
C GLY A 440 -17.37 11.24 -2.12
N GLN A 441 -17.17 10.22 -2.97
CA GLN A 441 -17.36 10.37 -4.42
C GLN A 441 -18.84 10.33 -4.78
N THR A 442 -19.29 11.32 -5.55
CA THR A 442 -20.69 11.46 -5.98
C THR A 442 -20.88 11.34 -7.49
N LYS A 443 -19.79 11.41 -8.27
CA LYS A 443 -19.81 11.32 -9.74
C LYS A 443 -19.38 9.93 -10.21
N PRO A 444 -19.88 9.41 -11.35
CA PRO A 444 -19.33 8.22 -12.01
C PRO A 444 -17.82 8.37 -12.25
N VAL A 445 -17.05 7.33 -11.93
CA VAL A 445 -15.59 7.35 -12.04
C VAL A 445 -15.17 6.74 -13.38
N TYR A 446 -14.21 7.37 -14.03
CA TYR A 446 -13.63 6.93 -15.30
C TYR A 446 -12.14 6.62 -15.12
N TYR A 447 -11.77 5.38 -15.39
CA TYR A 447 -10.37 4.95 -15.44
C TYR A 447 -9.92 4.80 -16.89
N TYR A 448 -8.84 5.51 -17.24
CA TYR A 448 -8.19 5.41 -18.55
C TYR A 448 -6.86 4.70 -18.40
N TYR A 449 -6.62 3.70 -19.25
CA TYR A 449 -5.36 2.94 -19.28
C TYR A 449 -4.66 3.20 -20.61
N ILE A 450 -3.48 3.81 -20.58
CA ILE A 450 -2.68 4.05 -21.80
C ILE A 450 -1.80 2.84 -22.04
N VAL A 451 -2.05 2.09 -23.11
CA VAL A 451 -1.43 0.80 -23.40
C VAL A 451 -0.64 0.86 -24.70
N ALA A 452 0.65 0.52 -24.63
CA ALA A 452 1.52 0.46 -25.79
C ALA A 452 1.39 -0.90 -26.52
N HIS A 453 1.49 -0.84 -27.84
CA HIS A 453 1.72 -1.98 -28.72
C HIS A 453 2.98 -1.77 -29.54
N LEU A 454 3.58 -2.85 -30.08
CA LEU A 454 4.69 -2.73 -31.01
C LEU A 454 4.21 -2.04 -32.29
N SER A 455 5.12 -1.52 -33.11
CA SER A 455 4.78 -0.88 -34.40
C SER A 455 4.01 -1.77 -35.36
N SER A 456 4.04 -3.08 -35.16
CA SER A 456 3.24 -4.07 -35.85
C SER A 456 1.84 -4.30 -35.29
N GLY A 457 1.44 -3.56 -34.23
CA GLY A 457 0.19 -3.78 -33.50
C GLY A 457 0.22 -4.96 -32.50
N LYS A 458 1.33 -5.69 -32.40
CA LYS A 458 1.45 -6.82 -31.46
C LYS A 458 1.52 -6.32 -30.01
N PRO A 459 0.89 -7.06 -29.05
CA PRO A 459 1.01 -6.76 -27.62
C PRO A 459 2.46 -6.71 -27.14
N CYS A 460 2.72 -5.86 -26.17
CA CYS A 460 4.03 -5.72 -25.54
C CYS A 460 3.94 -5.88 -24.01
N ILE A 461 4.95 -5.41 -23.27
CA ILE A 461 5.01 -5.56 -21.82
C ILE A 461 3.80 -4.94 -21.10
N ASP A 462 3.16 -3.90 -21.64
CA ASP A 462 2.03 -3.24 -20.99
C ASP A 462 0.82 -4.19 -20.92
N SER A 463 0.48 -4.88 -22.02
CA SER A 463 -0.59 -5.89 -22.05
C SER A 463 -0.29 -7.04 -21.08
N LEU A 464 0.97 -7.52 -21.08
CA LEU A 464 1.39 -8.59 -20.16
C LEU A 464 1.27 -8.18 -18.68
N VAL A 465 1.54 -6.93 -18.36
CA VAL A 465 1.37 -6.39 -16.99
C VAL A 465 -0.10 -6.32 -16.61
N MET A 466 -0.98 -5.85 -17.51
CA MET A 466 -2.42 -5.81 -17.27
C MET A 466 -2.99 -7.22 -17.02
N GLU A 467 -2.66 -8.18 -17.87
CA GLU A 467 -3.08 -9.58 -17.69
C GLU A 467 -2.55 -10.16 -16.36
N ALA A 468 -1.30 -9.87 -16.01
CA ALA A 468 -0.72 -10.36 -14.76
C ALA A 468 -1.39 -9.74 -13.52
N ILE A 469 -1.78 -8.47 -13.57
CA ILE A 469 -2.54 -7.80 -12.51
C ILE A 469 -3.92 -8.43 -12.40
N GLN A 470 -4.64 -8.63 -13.52
CA GLN A 470 -5.96 -9.26 -13.51
C GLN A 470 -5.94 -10.67 -12.92
N LYS A 471 -5.01 -11.52 -13.35
CA LYS A 471 -4.85 -12.87 -12.78
C LYS A 471 -4.57 -12.86 -11.28
N LYS A 472 -3.79 -11.90 -10.80
CA LYS A 472 -3.54 -11.73 -9.35
C LYS A 472 -4.82 -11.29 -8.63
N GLN A 473 -5.59 -10.36 -9.20
CA GLN A 473 -6.87 -9.93 -8.65
C GLN A 473 -7.83 -11.10 -8.51
N ASP A 474 -7.99 -11.91 -9.55
CA ASP A 474 -8.90 -13.06 -9.54
C ASP A 474 -8.56 -14.03 -8.41
N ILE A 475 -7.28 -14.36 -8.21
CA ILE A 475 -6.81 -15.26 -7.14
C ILE A 475 -7.03 -14.61 -5.77
N VAL A 476 -6.69 -13.33 -5.61
CA VAL A 476 -6.86 -12.61 -4.34
C VAL A 476 -8.34 -12.47 -4.02
N GLN A 477 -9.17 -12.12 -5.00
CA GLN A 477 -10.62 -12.01 -4.82
C GLN A 477 -11.23 -13.32 -4.40
N TYR A 478 -10.89 -14.45 -5.04
CA TYR A 478 -11.36 -15.78 -4.64
C TYR A 478 -11.08 -16.07 -3.16
N VAL A 479 -9.89 -15.76 -2.67
CA VAL A 479 -9.54 -15.97 -1.25
C VAL A 479 -10.22 -14.95 -0.34
N MET A 480 -10.54 -13.75 -0.85
CA MET A 480 -11.21 -12.71 -0.07
C MET A 480 -12.72 -12.83 -0.02
N GLU A 481 -13.35 -13.52 -0.96
CA GLU A 481 -14.81 -13.73 -0.95
C GLU A 481 -15.24 -14.54 0.29
N LYS A 482 -16.24 -14.02 1.00
CA LYS A 482 -16.83 -14.72 2.14
C LYS A 482 -17.81 -15.81 1.62
N GLU A 483 -17.69 -17.03 2.08
CA GLU A 483 -18.78 -17.99 1.94
C GLU A 483 -19.94 -17.51 2.81
N GLY A 484 -21.03 -17.13 2.16
CA GLY A 484 -22.31 -16.86 2.80
C GLY A 484 -22.30 -15.72 3.81
N THR A 485 -23.08 -14.72 3.56
CA THR A 485 -23.54 -13.74 4.55
C THR A 485 -24.23 -14.48 5.70
N ILE A 486 -23.73 -14.32 6.92
CA ILE A 486 -24.55 -14.49 8.11
C ILE A 486 -25.27 -13.17 8.36
#